data_f8f86f11fa6e90135ca1c64b3cb05fe5
#
_entry.id   f8f86f11fa6e90135ca1c64b3cb05fe5
#
_cell.length_a   1.000
_cell.length_b   1.000
_cell.length_c   1.000
_cell.angle_alpha   90.00
_cell.angle_beta   90.00
_cell.angle_gamma   90.00
#
_symmetry.space_group_name_H-M   'P 1'
#
loop_
_entity.id
_entity.type
_entity.pdbx_description
1 polymer ?
#
loop_
_entity_poly.entity_id
_entity_poly.type
_entity_poly.pdbx_seq_one_letter_code
_entity_poly.pdbx_strand_id
1 'polypeptide(L)'
;MKKFIVLTLLILGTLQSYAQFSYSIKAGWSWPDIHNETLTGHKVQSAFTLGAAVDYQLNAYLGLQSGLNYKRVGEESSEWSVGGVSQFHVHKYHASFLEIPLLLSAKVNPEVQKWGVIWYVGPYMDIPIEKEGRYETFYGIMAAAQLEIRSHYFIRGEYQWALKSDYDGIDERRTNMFSVSLGYRF
;
A
#
# COMPACT_ATOMS: atom_id res chain seq x y z
N MET A 1 18.65 -24.58 10.46
CA MET A 1 17.36 -23.97 10.15
C MET A 1 16.35 -24.07 11.30
N LYS A 2 16.05 -25.26 11.89
CA LYS A 2 15.06 -25.40 12.98
C LYS A 2 15.35 -24.52 14.22
N LYS A 3 16.62 -24.35 14.61
CA LYS A 3 17.02 -23.50 15.76
C LYS A 3 16.77 -22.01 15.51
N PHE A 4 16.90 -21.55 14.26
CA PHE A 4 16.57 -20.16 13.90
C PHE A 4 15.07 -19.87 13.98
N ILE A 5 14.24 -20.80 13.53
CA ILE A 5 12.78 -20.70 13.62
C ILE A 5 12.32 -20.63 15.08
N VAL A 6 12.87 -21.48 15.94
CA VAL A 6 12.55 -21.47 17.38
C VAL A 6 13.00 -20.17 18.04
N LEU A 7 14.18 -19.65 17.70
CA LEU A 7 14.68 -18.38 18.25
C LEU A 7 13.79 -17.20 17.79
N THR A 8 13.39 -17.19 16.51
CA THR A 8 12.48 -16.16 15.98
C THR A 8 11.10 -16.21 16.65
N LEU A 9 10.55 -17.41 16.88
CA LEU A 9 9.29 -17.60 17.60
C LEU A 9 9.41 -17.19 19.08
N LEU A 10 10.53 -17.45 19.74
CA LEU A 10 10.79 -17.03 21.10
C LEU A 10 10.90 -15.50 21.22
N ILE A 11 11.59 -14.84 20.29
CA ILE A 11 11.70 -13.38 20.22
C ILE A 11 10.33 -12.76 19.98
N LEU A 12 9.53 -13.31 19.03
CA LEU A 12 8.16 -12.87 18.78
C LEU A 12 7.27 -13.07 20.01
N GLY A 13 7.41 -14.18 20.74
CA GLY A 13 6.64 -14.47 21.96
C GLY A 13 6.98 -13.54 23.12
N THR A 14 8.24 -13.11 23.26
CA THR A 14 8.63 -12.17 24.33
C THR A 14 8.18 -10.74 24.03
N LEU A 15 8.02 -10.37 22.76
CA LEU A 15 7.51 -9.06 22.37
C LEU A 15 6.01 -8.86 22.69
N GLN A 16 5.24 -9.93 22.83
CA GLN A 16 3.83 -9.87 23.25
C GLN A 16 3.63 -9.51 24.73
N SER A 17 4.66 -9.61 25.57
CA SER A 17 4.57 -9.24 27.00
C SER A 17 4.44 -7.75 27.26
N TYR A 18 4.72 -6.92 26.27
CA TYR A 18 4.50 -5.48 26.35
C TYR A 18 3.27 -5.15 25.49
N ALA A 19 2.18 -4.71 26.11
CA ALA A 19 0.91 -4.35 25.48
C ALA A 19 0.97 -3.19 24.44
N GLN A 20 2.15 -2.98 23.84
CA GLN A 20 2.44 -1.90 22.89
C GLN A 20 2.42 -2.34 21.43
N PHE A 21 2.49 -3.64 21.15
CA PHE A 21 2.47 -4.16 19.79
C PHE A 21 1.11 -4.77 19.46
N SER A 22 0.60 -4.44 18.28
CA SER A 22 -0.53 -5.12 17.68
C SER A 22 -0.23 -5.45 16.22
N TYR A 23 -0.82 -6.54 15.74
CA TYR A 23 -0.64 -7.04 14.39
C TYR A 23 -1.96 -6.93 13.65
N SER A 24 -1.90 -6.67 12.36
CA SER A 24 -3.09 -6.60 11.53
C SER A 24 -2.83 -7.16 10.14
N ILE A 25 -3.92 -7.65 9.53
CA ILE A 25 -3.96 -8.02 8.13
C ILE A 25 -5.05 -7.22 7.44
N LYS A 26 -4.83 -6.87 6.18
CA LYS A 26 -5.80 -6.14 5.38
C LYS A 26 -5.86 -6.67 3.96
N ALA A 27 -7.03 -6.57 3.35
CA ALA A 27 -7.25 -6.79 1.92
C ALA A 27 -8.11 -5.66 1.37
N GLY A 28 -7.83 -5.21 0.16
CA GLY A 28 -8.49 -4.05 -0.39
C GLY A 28 -8.38 -3.91 -1.88
N TRP A 29 -8.98 -2.83 -2.33
CA TRP A 29 -9.00 -2.39 -3.72
C TRP A 29 -8.37 -1.01 -3.82
N SER A 30 -7.60 -0.80 -4.87
CA SER A 30 -6.90 0.46 -5.14
C SER A 30 -7.25 0.96 -6.52
N TRP A 31 -7.36 2.28 -6.63
CA TRP A 31 -7.58 3.00 -7.88
C TRP A 31 -6.39 3.92 -8.11
N PRO A 32 -5.44 3.50 -8.95
CA PRO A 32 -4.31 4.35 -9.32
C PRO A 32 -4.79 5.48 -10.23
N ASP A 33 -4.22 6.66 -10.05
CA ASP A 33 -4.40 7.84 -10.89
C ASP A 33 -3.04 8.22 -11.48
N ILE A 34 -2.87 7.97 -12.78
CA ILE A 34 -1.62 8.23 -13.48
C ILE A 34 -1.66 9.65 -14.03
N HIS A 35 -0.85 10.50 -13.42
CA HIS A 35 -0.59 11.84 -13.96
C HIS A 35 0.53 11.75 -15.01
N ASN A 36 0.16 11.93 -16.28
CA ASN A 36 1.09 11.98 -17.38
C ASN A 36 0.69 13.16 -18.28
N GLU A 37 1.59 14.14 -18.45
CA GLU A 37 1.30 15.33 -19.22
C GLU A 37 1.25 15.07 -20.74
N THR A 38 1.72 13.91 -21.22
CA THR A 38 1.96 13.66 -22.65
C THR A 38 1.11 12.56 -23.29
N LEU A 39 0.43 11.71 -22.53
CA LEU A 39 -0.28 10.53 -23.08
C LEU A 39 -1.79 10.57 -22.78
N THR A 40 -2.55 10.98 -23.79
CA THR A 40 -4.02 10.84 -23.86
C THR A 40 -4.36 9.39 -24.22
N GLY A 41 -4.97 8.63 -23.28
CA GLY A 41 -5.55 7.33 -23.61
C GLY A 41 -5.24 6.16 -22.68
N HIS A 42 -4.54 6.34 -21.59
CA HIS A 42 -4.31 5.28 -20.62
C HIS A 42 -5.52 5.09 -19.69
N LYS A 43 -6.12 3.89 -19.71
CA LYS A 43 -7.08 3.45 -18.72
C LYS A 43 -6.37 2.63 -17.67
N VAL A 44 -6.29 3.16 -16.48
CA VAL A 44 -5.76 2.43 -15.34
C VAL A 44 -6.81 1.46 -14.84
N GLN A 45 -6.44 0.20 -14.68
CA GLN A 45 -7.30 -0.80 -14.06
C GLN A 45 -7.13 -0.77 -12.55
N SER A 46 -8.22 -1.07 -11.83
CA SER A 46 -8.20 -1.22 -10.39
C SER A 46 -7.19 -2.28 -9.95
N ALA A 47 -6.50 -2.01 -8.85
CA ALA A 47 -5.50 -2.87 -8.26
C ALA A 47 -6.07 -3.61 -7.04
N PHE A 48 -5.60 -4.83 -6.81
CA PHE A 48 -5.84 -5.57 -5.58
C PHE A 48 -4.67 -5.36 -4.63
N THR A 49 -4.97 -5.17 -3.33
CA THR A 49 -3.98 -5.01 -2.27
C THR A 49 -4.20 -6.03 -1.17
N LEU A 50 -3.14 -6.71 -0.73
CA LEU A 50 -3.11 -7.58 0.43
C LEU A 50 -1.95 -7.16 1.32
N GLY A 51 -2.18 -7.00 2.63
CA GLY A 51 -1.12 -6.52 3.52
C GLY A 51 -1.17 -7.08 4.92
N ALA A 52 0.00 -7.03 5.56
CA ALA A 52 0.17 -7.27 6.98
C ALA A 52 0.94 -6.10 7.60
N ALA A 53 0.55 -5.67 8.78
CA ALA A 53 1.15 -4.55 9.47
C ALA A 53 1.38 -4.84 10.95
N VAL A 54 2.35 -4.13 11.50
CA VAL A 54 2.70 -4.10 12.93
C VAL A 54 2.56 -2.66 13.39
N ASP A 55 1.75 -2.45 14.40
CA ASP A 55 1.59 -1.17 15.08
C ASP A 55 2.36 -1.21 16.40
N TYR A 56 3.14 -0.19 16.66
CA TYR A 56 3.79 0.06 17.94
C TYR A 56 3.17 1.30 18.60
N GLN A 57 2.55 1.11 19.75
CA GLN A 57 1.88 2.18 20.46
C GLN A 57 2.87 2.91 21.36
N LEU A 58 3.12 4.20 21.09
CA LEU A 58 3.99 5.07 21.89
C LEU A 58 3.29 5.56 23.15
N ASN A 59 2.01 5.90 23.03
CA ASN A 59 1.13 6.30 24.12
C ASN A 59 -0.35 6.06 23.72
N ALA A 60 -1.31 6.49 24.52
CA ALA A 60 -2.75 6.28 24.26
C ALA A 60 -3.22 6.90 22.93
N TYR A 61 -2.54 7.92 22.41
CA TYR A 61 -2.97 8.67 21.22
C TYR A 61 -2.07 8.45 20.01
N LEU A 62 -0.77 8.20 20.23
CA LEU A 62 0.24 8.13 19.16
C LEU A 62 0.87 6.74 19.05
N GLY A 63 1.18 6.37 17.84
CA GLY A 63 1.90 5.14 17.52
C GLY A 63 2.67 5.23 16.22
N LEU A 64 3.39 4.16 15.92
CA LEU A 64 4.09 3.94 14.66
C LEU A 64 3.54 2.67 14.04
N GLN A 65 3.35 2.67 12.73
CA GLN A 65 2.97 1.50 11.96
C GLN A 65 3.97 1.26 10.85
N SER A 66 4.35 -0.01 10.68
CA SER A 66 5.05 -0.48 9.49
C SER A 66 4.46 -1.81 9.04
N GLY A 67 4.82 -2.27 7.84
CA GLY A 67 4.27 -3.52 7.33
C GLY A 67 4.75 -3.85 5.94
N LEU A 68 4.10 -4.84 5.36
CA LEU A 68 4.31 -5.27 3.98
C LEU A 68 2.95 -5.37 3.28
N ASN A 69 2.80 -4.66 2.18
CA ASN A 69 1.61 -4.74 1.35
C ASN A 69 2.01 -5.23 -0.04
N TYR A 70 1.38 -6.30 -0.49
CA TYR A 70 1.43 -6.73 -1.89
C TYR A 70 0.38 -5.98 -2.67
N LYS A 71 0.76 -5.37 -3.80
CA LYS A 71 -0.12 -4.67 -4.73
C LYS A 71 0.04 -5.26 -6.13
N ARG A 72 -1.05 -5.50 -6.82
CA ARG A 72 -1.03 -5.87 -8.23
C ARG A 72 -1.84 -4.85 -9.02
N VAL A 73 -1.15 -4.08 -9.84
CA VAL A 73 -1.71 -3.01 -10.67
C VAL A 73 -1.84 -3.50 -12.10
N GLY A 74 -3.00 -3.34 -12.71
CA GLY A 74 -3.23 -3.59 -14.14
C GLY A 74 -3.14 -2.26 -14.91
N GLU A 75 -2.47 -2.29 -16.05
CA GLU A 75 -2.42 -1.17 -17.00
C GLU A 75 -2.91 -1.63 -18.36
N GLU A 76 -3.76 -0.84 -18.99
CA GLU A 76 -4.24 -1.06 -20.34
C GLU A 76 -3.71 0.08 -21.22
N SER A 77 -2.77 -0.23 -22.09
CA SER A 77 -2.20 0.72 -23.07
C SER A 77 -2.84 0.49 -24.43
N SER A 78 -3.39 1.53 -25.02
CA SER A 78 -3.89 1.53 -26.40
C SER A 78 -2.93 2.29 -27.29
N GLU A 79 -2.22 1.61 -28.18
CA GLU A 79 -1.38 2.25 -29.18
C GLU A 79 -2.13 2.40 -30.52
N TRP A 80 -2.09 3.64 -31.06
CA TRP A 80 -2.49 3.92 -32.42
C TRP A 80 -1.30 3.72 -33.35
N SER A 81 -1.36 2.69 -34.20
CA SER A 81 -0.37 2.56 -35.28
C SER A 81 -0.85 3.34 -36.52
N VAL A 82 -0.13 4.41 -36.86
CA VAL A 82 -0.36 5.17 -38.08
C VAL A 82 0.49 4.56 -39.17
N GLY A 83 -0.06 3.59 -39.88
CA GLY A 83 0.59 2.90 -40.98
C GLY A 83 -0.37 2.00 -41.72
N GLY A 84 -1.28 2.54 -42.52
CA GLY A 84 -1.97 1.84 -43.62
C GLY A 84 -3.06 0.81 -43.28
N VAL A 85 -3.11 0.30 -42.08
CA VAL A 85 -4.21 -0.58 -41.59
C VAL A 85 -4.44 -0.28 -40.10
N SER A 86 -5.59 0.25 -39.76
CA SER A 86 -5.96 0.59 -38.40
C SER A 86 -6.18 -0.71 -37.58
N GLN A 87 -5.15 -1.20 -36.92
CA GLN A 87 -5.28 -2.27 -35.94
C GLN A 87 -5.17 -1.69 -34.53
N PHE A 88 -6.24 -1.81 -33.78
CA PHE A 88 -6.28 -1.52 -32.35
C PHE A 88 -5.57 -2.67 -31.62
N HIS A 89 -4.39 -2.43 -31.07
CA HIS A 89 -3.73 -3.38 -30.20
C HIS A 89 -3.87 -2.88 -28.74
N VAL A 90 -4.61 -3.63 -27.96
CA VAL A 90 -4.73 -3.40 -26.51
C VAL A 90 -3.74 -4.32 -25.84
N HIS A 91 -2.67 -3.74 -25.31
CA HIS A 91 -1.72 -4.48 -24.47
C HIS A 91 -2.11 -4.31 -23.01
N LYS A 92 -2.34 -5.46 -22.34
CA LYS A 92 -2.58 -5.49 -20.88
C LYS A 92 -1.29 -5.86 -20.18
N TYR A 93 -0.78 -4.92 -19.39
CA TYR A 93 0.38 -5.15 -18.54
C TYR A 93 -0.07 -5.28 -17.10
N HIS A 94 0.61 -6.15 -16.35
CA HIS A 94 0.42 -6.28 -14.92
C HIS A 94 1.76 -6.01 -14.24
N ALA A 95 1.74 -5.17 -13.24
CA ALA A 95 2.90 -4.92 -12.39
C ALA A 95 2.55 -5.28 -10.94
N SER A 96 3.46 -5.99 -10.28
CA SER A 96 3.33 -6.36 -8.88
C SER A 96 4.39 -5.65 -8.06
N PHE A 97 3.96 -5.05 -6.95
CA PHE A 97 4.82 -4.29 -6.05
C PHE A 97 4.73 -4.81 -4.62
N LEU A 98 5.84 -4.72 -3.92
CA LEU A 98 5.92 -4.86 -2.48
C LEU A 98 6.07 -3.48 -1.86
N GLU A 99 5.05 -3.04 -1.14
CA GLU A 99 5.06 -1.77 -0.45
C GLU A 99 5.50 -1.93 1.00
N ILE A 100 6.38 -1.03 1.43
CA ILE A 100 6.85 -0.93 2.80
C ILE A 100 6.50 0.48 3.31
N PRO A 101 5.42 0.65 4.09
CA PRO A 101 5.07 1.92 4.72
C PRO A 101 5.80 2.10 6.06
N LEU A 102 6.05 3.35 6.42
CA LEU A 102 6.46 3.74 7.79
C LEU A 102 5.60 4.94 8.21
N LEU A 103 4.59 4.69 9.01
CA LEU A 103 3.54 5.65 9.29
C LEU A 103 3.50 6.03 10.77
N LEU A 104 3.35 7.33 11.05
CA LEU A 104 2.93 7.83 12.33
C LEU A 104 1.41 7.67 12.41
N SER A 105 0.90 7.10 13.51
CA SER A 105 -0.52 6.97 13.77
C SER A 105 -0.98 7.88 14.89
N ALA A 106 -2.18 8.46 14.74
CA ALA A 106 -2.84 9.27 15.76
C ALA A 106 -4.28 8.76 15.96
N LYS A 107 -4.58 8.29 17.18
CA LYS A 107 -5.88 7.76 17.56
C LYS A 107 -6.76 8.86 18.16
N VAL A 108 -7.95 9.03 17.61
CA VAL A 108 -8.96 9.94 18.16
C VAL A 108 -9.86 9.15 19.10
N ASN A 109 -10.08 9.67 20.31
CA ASN A 109 -10.91 9.07 21.34
C ASN A 109 -10.50 7.62 21.72
N PRO A 110 -9.31 7.41 22.30
CA PRO A 110 -8.83 6.08 22.69
C PRO A 110 -9.68 5.40 23.77
N GLU A 111 -10.52 6.14 24.48
CA GLU A 111 -11.39 5.63 25.55
C GLU A 111 -12.68 4.96 25.04
N VAL A 112 -13.03 5.16 23.75
CA VAL A 112 -14.24 4.58 23.17
C VAL A 112 -13.99 3.15 22.72
N GLN A 113 -14.48 2.18 23.46
CA GLN A 113 -14.24 0.75 23.21
C GLN A 113 -14.99 0.17 22.00
N LYS A 114 -16.06 0.81 21.50
CA LYS A 114 -16.90 0.25 20.44
C LYS A 114 -16.45 0.63 19.02
N TRP A 115 -15.90 1.83 18.84
CA TRP A 115 -15.38 2.32 17.57
C TRP A 115 -14.31 3.37 17.81
N GLY A 116 -13.36 3.50 16.93
CA GLY A 116 -12.29 4.48 17.01
C GLY A 116 -11.84 4.90 15.61
N VAL A 117 -11.36 6.13 15.50
CA VAL A 117 -10.75 6.64 14.28
C VAL A 117 -9.26 6.79 14.51
N ILE A 118 -8.46 6.27 13.58
CA ILE A 118 -7.00 6.40 13.60
C ILE A 118 -6.58 7.03 12.28
N TRP A 119 -5.80 8.09 12.39
CA TRP A 119 -5.14 8.73 11.26
C TRP A 119 -3.73 8.21 11.14
N TYR A 120 -3.28 8.03 9.90
CA TYR A 120 -1.92 7.60 9.59
C TYR A 120 -1.31 8.56 8.57
N VAL A 121 -0.04 8.90 8.74
CA VAL A 121 0.72 9.68 7.76
C VAL A 121 2.19 9.30 7.82
N GLY A 122 2.85 9.21 6.67
CA GLY A 122 4.28 8.95 6.60
C GLY A 122 4.76 8.52 5.22
N PRO A 123 6.05 8.25 5.10
CA PRO A 123 6.63 7.76 3.85
C PRO A 123 6.26 6.30 3.56
N TYR A 124 6.29 5.96 2.29
CA TYR A 124 6.23 4.59 1.81
C TYR A 124 7.23 4.38 0.68
N MET A 125 7.58 3.13 0.45
CA MET A 125 8.42 2.69 -0.65
C MET A 125 7.77 1.48 -1.33
N ASP A 126 7.67 1.53 -2.66
CA ASP A 126 7.18 0.45 -3.51
C ASP A 126 8.35 -0.17 -4.28
N ILE A 127 8.54 -1.46 -4.12
CA ILE A 127 9.58 -2.24 -4.76
C ILE A 127 8.92 -3.16 -5.79
N PRO A 128 9.26 -3.07 -7.09
CA PRO A 128 8.73 -3.97 -8.09
C PRO A 128 9.23 -5.40 -7.85
N ILE A 129 8.32 -6.37 -7.88
CA ILE A 129 8.64 -7.79 -7.69
C ILE A 129 8.95 -8.44 -9.05
N GLU A 130 8.27 -8.01 -10.10
CA GLU A 130 8.45 -8.53 -11.45
C GLU A 130 9.57 -7.78 -12.17
N LYS A 131 10.53 -8.53 -12.70
CA LYS A 131 11.68 -7.97 -13.43
C LYS A 131 11.37 -7.70 -14.92
N GLU A 132 10.17 -8.02 -15.36
CA GLU A 132 9.76 -7.80 -16.75
C GLU A 132 9.37 -6.35 -16.99
N GLY A 133 10.34 -5.47 -17.00
CA GLY A 133 10.00 -4.17 -17.44
C GLY A 133 10.67 -3.04 -16.67
N ARG A 134 10.35 -1.94 -17.07
CA ARG A 134 10.77 -0.58 -16.90
C ARG A 134 10.35 0.05 -15.56
N TYR A 135 9.91 -0.79 -14.56
CA TYR A 135 9.52 -0.29 -13.25
C TYR A 135 10.70 -0.22 -12.30
N GLU A 136 10.89 0.93 -11.70
CA GLU A 136 11.89 1.18 -10.67
C GLU A 136 11.25 1.23 -9.29
N THR A 137 12.09 1.09 -8.26
CA THR A 137 11.69 1.38 -6.89
C THR A 137 11.34 2.86 -6.77
N PHE A 138 10.14 3.16 -6.32
CA PHE A 138 9.69 4.52 -6.09
C PHE A 138 9.23 4.71 -4.64
N TYR A 139 9.12 5.96 -4.25
CA TYR A 139 8.72 6.32 -2.89
C TYR A 139 7.80 7.54 -2.92
N GLY A 140 7.07 7.71 -1.84
CA GLY A 140 6.13 8.79 -1.71
C GLY A 140 5.69 9.00 -0.27
N ILE A 141 4.62 9.78 -0.13
CA ILE A 141 3.95 10.04 1.14
C ILE A 141 2.57 9.39 1.09
N MET A 142 2.18 8.75 2.18
CA MET A 142 0.86 8.15 2.36
C MET A 142 0.14 8.84 3.51
N ALA A 143 -1.15 9.11 3.32
CA ALA A 143 -2.07 9.45 4.40
C ALA A 143 -3.23 8.46 4.40
N ALA A 144 -3.70 8.06 5.59
CA ALA A 144 -4.82 7.14 5.71
C ALA A 144 -5.71 7.49 6.90
N ALA A 145 -7.00 7.13 6.77
CA ALA A 145 -7.97 7.16 7.84
C ALA A 145 -8.54 5.75 8.04
N GLN A 146 -8.52 5.28 9.27
CA GLN A 146 -9.01 3.96 9.65
C GLN A 146 -10.13 4.09 10.67
N LEU A 147 -11.26 3.46 10.38
CA LEU A 147 -12.35 3.29 11.33
C LEU A 147 -12.25 1.88 11.93
N GLU A 148 -11.97 1.80 13.22
CA GLU A 148 -11.98 0.54 13.98
C GLU A 148 -13.38 0.25 14.51
N ILE A 149 -13.77 -1.01 14.42
CA ILE A 149 -15.05 -1.53 14.91
C ILE A 149 -14.74 -2.69 15.86
N ARG A 150 -15.21 -2.56 17.12
CA ARG A 150 -14.97 -3.57 18.18
C ARG A 150 -13.50 -3.93 18.38
N SER A 151 -12.58 -2.97 18.17
CA SER A 151 -11.13 -3.11 18.36
C SER A 151 -10.43 -4.16 17.48
N HIS A 152 -11.14 -4.90 16.65
CA HIS A 152 -10.58 -5.97 15.82
C HIS A 152 -10.79 -5.72 14.33
N TYR A 153 -11.98 -5.34 13.92
CA TYR A 153 -12.28 -5.11 12.51
C TYR A 153 -12.03 -3.64 12.15
N PHE A 154 -11.56 -3.39 10.94
CA PHE A 154 -11.41 -2.03 10.49
C PHE A 154 -11.69 -1.88 8.99
N ILE A 155 -12.12 -0.65 8.65
CA ILE A 155 -12.16 -0.14 7.29
C ILE A 155 -11.15 0.98 7.20
N ARG A 156 -10.31 0.98 6.17
CA ARG A 156 -9.25 1.95 5.98
C ARG A 156 -9.28 2.53 4.58
N GLY A 157 -9.34 3.85 4.47
CA GLY A 157 -9.09 4.61 3.26
C GLY A 157 -7.67 5.15 3.28
N GLU A 158 -6.93 4.98 2.17
CA GLU A 158 -5.54 5.42 2.02
C GLU A 158 -5.40 6.25 0.76
N TYR A 159 -4.59 7.30 0.83
CA TYR A 159 -4.15 8.04 -0.34
C TYR A 159 -2.63 8.15 -0.37
N GLN A 160 -2.05 7.89 -1.53
CA GLN A 160 -0.62 7.84 -1.77
C GLN A 160 -0.24 8.88 -2.81
N TRP A 161 0.74 9.71 -2.47
CA TRP A 161 1.38 10.68 -3.38
C TRP A 161 2.75 10.16 -3.75
N ALA A 162 2.97 9.82 -5.01
CA ALA A 162 4.28 9.45 -5.51
C ALA A 162 5.16 10.71 -5.63
N LEU A 163 6.33 10.68 -5.00
CA LEU A 163 7.33 11.74 -5.07
C LEU A 163 8.39 11.47 -6.14
N LYS A 164 8.66 10.18 -6.41
CA LYS A 164 9.56 9.73 -7.48
C LYS A 164 8.75 9.03 -8.56
N SER A 165 9.19 9.19 -9.83
CA SER A 165 8.64 8.43 -10.97
C SER A 165 8.79 6.93 -10.76
N ASP A 166 7.79 6.17 -11.18
CA ASP A 166 7.75 4.71 -11.16
C ASP A 166 8.33 4.08 -12.45
N TYR A 167 8.80 4.91 -13.38
CA TYR A 167 9.22 4.49 -14.71
C TYR A 167 10.59 5.06 -15.11
N ASP A 168 11.46 4.18 -15.63
CA ASP A 168 12.75 4.58 -16.19
C ASP A 168 12.57 5.03 -17.65
N GLY A 169 12.44 6.33 -17.86
CA GLY A 169 12.21 6.92 -19.18
C GLY A 169 12.12 8.43 -19.18
N ILE A 170 11.93 9.00 -20.37
CA ILE A 170 12.01 10.45 -20.65
C ILE A 170 10.86 11.23 -20.02
N ASP A 171 9.77 10.59 -19.64
CA ASP A 171 8.60 11.23 -19.05
C ASP A 171 8.53 10.95 -17.55
N GLU A 172 8.43 12.01 -16.73
CA GLU A 172 8.17 11.94 -15.29
C GLU A 172 6.73 11.41 -15.04
N ARG A 173 6.59 10.11 -15.02
CA ARG A 173 5.33 9.48 -14.68
C ARG A 173 5.20 9.36 -13.16
N ARG A 174 4.12 9.87 -12.60
CA ARG A 174 3.80 9.75 -11.16
C ARG A 174 2.46 9.09 -11.00
N THR A 175 2.43 7.99 -10.29
CA THR A 175 1.18 7.28 -10.01
C THR A 175 0.73 7.57 -8.59
N ASN A 176 -0.26 8.43 -8.44
CA ASN A 176 -0.98 8.58 -7.18
C ASN A 176 -1.98 7.44 -7.05
N MET A 177 -2.33 7.07 -5.82
CA MET A 177 -3.23 5.94 -5.62
C MET A 177 -4.19 6.19 -4.46
N PHE A 178 -5.48 5.98 -4.71
CA PHE A 178 -6.48 5.87 -3.65
C PHE A 178 -6.81 4.40 -3.40
N SER A 179 -6.94 3.98 -2.14
CA SER A 179 -7.25 2.61 -1.77
C SER A 179 -8.29 2.55 -0.67
N VAL A 180 -9.12 1.50 -0.71
CA VAL A 180 -10.02 1.14 0.39
C VAL A 180 -9.77 -0.31 0.76
N SER A 181 -9.58 -0.58 2.03
CA SER A 181 -9.30 -1.93 2.55
C SER A 181 -10.13 -2.25 3.78
N LEU A 182 -10.40 -3.53 3.93
CA LEU A 182 -10.96 -4.14 5.13
C LEU A 182 -9.85 -4.94 5.81
N GLY A 183 -9.86 -4.97 7.14
CA GLY A 183 -8.84 -5.70 7.86
C GLY A 183 -9.27 -6.17 9.23
N TYR A 184 -8.37 -6.95 9.81
CA TYR A 184 -8.51 -7.51 11.15
C TYR A 184 -7.23 -7.24 11.95
N ARG A 185 -7.40 -6.78 13.18
CA ARG A 185 -6.34 -6.57 14.17
C ARG A 185 -6.41 -7.65 15.25
N PHE A 186 -5.28 -8.26 15.52
CA PHE A 186 -5.12 -9.31 16.55
C PHE A 186 -4.86 -8.72 17.93
#